data_8775706c12adeb78fb6d99a5d3d9424c
#
_entry.id   8775706c12adeb78fb6d99a5d3d9424c
#
_cell.length_a   1.000
_cell.length_b   1.000
_cell.length_c   1.000
_cell.angle_alpha   90.00
_cell.angle_beta   90.00
_cell.angle_gamma   90.00
#
_symmetry.space_group_name_H-M   'P 1'
#
loop_
_entity.id
_entity.type
_entity.pdbx_description
1 polymer ?
#
loop_
_entity_poly.entity_id
_entity_poly.type
_entity_poly.pdbx_seq_one_letter_code
_entity_poly.pdbx_strand_id
1 'polypeptide(L)'
;EFQPTPRSLMDKEGQEFANEAQALFESDSDEAPEVVVLVGENYPADPQIGLFSANQPNASFVTAVQETLTGDLRTRLLIQRGISANDAVAIQSAAPAIAVSTPPPGGGARESLLVRSIVPLALAYILMMSLMLSGSWMLQGSVEERSNKLLESLLACIRPEELMYGKLLGGLSVGLLMLLVWAGCAAVAAYATQGVIADLIRPALEPIASPGIILAIVYFFIAGYIGISVIFVAIGAMVDSMSEAQGYLMPVLLAILLPITFLLQAIIAGQDGLLVQILTWVPLWTPFAILARLGMGVETWVLLGSGLLLAISIVI
;
A
#
# COMPACT_ATOMS: atom_id res chain seq x y z
N GLU A 1 7.69 30.13 11.87
CA GLU A 1 8.31 31.49 11.77
C GLU A 1 9.52 31.53 12.69
N PHE A 2 10.71 31.81 12.16
CA PHE A 2 11.93 31.88 12.97
C PHE A 2 11.95 33.22 13.72
N GLN A 3 11.94 33.15 15.03
CA GLN A 3 12.10 34.34 15.89
C GLN A 3 13.57 34.55 16.27
N PRO A 4 14.02 35.80 16.46
CA PRO A 4 15.37 36.06 16.90
C PRO A 4 15.60 35.49 18.31
N THR A 5 16.79 34.97 18.56
CA THR A 5 17.18 34.35 19.84
C THR A 5 16.86 35.27 21.01
N PRO A 6 16.13 34.80 22.04
CA PRO A 6 15.87 35.59 23.26
C PRO A 6 17.19 36.02 23.91
N ARG A 7 17.24 37.25 24.41
CA ARG A 7 18.46 37.83 25.01
C ARG A 7 18.97 37.04 26.22
N SER A 8 18.09 36.29 26.90
CA SER A 8 18.42 35.44 28.04
C SER A 8 19.29 34.22 27.66
N LEU A 9 19.31 33.83 26.40
CA LEU A 9 20.06 32.68 25.89
C LEU A 9 21.37 33.07 25.16
N MET A 10 21.58 34.36 24.84
CA MET A 10 22.68 34.79 23.99
C MET A 10 24.09 34.63 24.61
N ASP A 11 24.19 34.61 25.94
CA ASP A 11 25.48 34.59 26.65
C ASP A 11 25.72 33.31 27.47
N LYS A 12 24.93 32.22 27.21
CA LYS A 12 25.01 31.00 28.00
C LYS A 12 25.41 29.82 27.15
N GLU A 13 26.26 28.95 27.72
CA GLU A 13 26.78 27.75 27.06
C GLU A 13 26.47 26.45 27.84
N GLY A 14 26.45 25.31 27.16
CA GLY A 14 26.39 24.01 27.75
C GLY A 14 25.15 23.73 28.61
N GLN A 15 25.33 23.30 29.85
CA GLN A 15 24.25 22.98 30.79
C GLN A 15 23.43 24.18 31.24
N GLU A 16 24.04 25.37 31.33
CA GLU A 16 23.32 26.58 31.69
C GLU A 16 22.33 27.00 30.58
N PHE A 17 22.72 26.81 29.32
CA PHE A 17 21.84 27.04 28.18
C PHE A 17 20.66 26.04 28.20
N ALA A 18 20.92 24.75 28.47
CA ALA A 18 19.89 23.75 28.52
C ALA A 18 18.85 24.01 29.63
N ASN A 19 19.31 24.45 30.82
CA ASN A 19 18.43 24.77 31.94
C ASN A 19 17.57 26.01 31.66
N GLU A 20 18.12 27.02 31.02
CA GLU A 20 17.38 28.24 30.66
C GLU A 20 16.40 28.00 29.50
N ALA A 21 16.78 27.17 28.52
CA ALA A 21 15.88 26.76 27.45
C ALA A 21 14.68 25.98 28.04
N GLN A 22 14.92 25.13 29.03
CA GLN A 22 13.86 24.42 29.73
C GLN A 22 12.94 25.35 30.51
N ALA A 23 13.50 26.35 31.18
CA ALA A 23 12.73 27.37 31.89
C ALA A 23 11.85 28.23 30.96
N LEU A 24 12.33 28.50 29.73
CA LEU A 24 11.55 29.18 28.69
C LEU A 24 10.38 28.33 28.20
N PHE A 25 10.54 27.02 28.08
CA PHE A 25 9.44 26.11 27.71
C PHE A 25 8.37 25.95 28.81
N GLU A 26 8.73 26.12 30.07
CA GLU A 26 7.83 26.08 31.21
C GLU A 26 7.13 27.43 31.47
N SER A 27 7.55 28.52 30.79
CA SER A 27 6.91 29.81 30.91
C SER A 27 5.56 29.82 30.19
N ASP A 28 4.50 30.14 30.94
CA ASP A 28 3.11 30.17 30.47
C ASP A 28 2.81 31.46 29.63
N SER A 29 3.75 31.82 28.73
CA SER A 29 3.62 32.99 27.85
C SER A 29 3.21 32.51 26.44
N ASP A 30 2.23 33.16 25.83
CA ASP A 30 1.75 32.91 24.45
C ASP A 30 2.88 33.07 23.38
N GLU A 31 4.07 33.54 23.78
CA GLU A 31 5.26 33.73 22.95
C GLU A 31 6.37 32.69 23.24
N ALA A 32 6.12 31.65 24.05
CA ALA A 32 7.14 30.64 24.34
C ALA A 32 7.53 29.86 23.08
N PRO A 33 8.83 29.73 22.75
CA PRO A 33 9.26 29.01 21.57
C PRO A 33 8.98 27.51 21.75
N GLU A 34 8.41 26.85 20.74
CA GLU A 34 8.19 25.38 20.76
C GLU A 34 9.51 24.61 20.62
N VAL A 35 10.49 25.17 19.92
CA VAL A 35 11.78 24.55 19.63
C VAL A 35 12.89 25.60 19.62
N VAL A 36 14.01 25.29 20.27
CA VAL A 36 15.23 26.10 20.24
C VAL A 36 16.34 25.33 19.56
N VAL A 37 16.98 25.92 18.56
CA VAL A 37 18.11 25.34 17.81
C VAL A 37 19.39 26.01 18.26
N LEU A 38 20.32 25.27 18.85
CA LEU A 38 21.64 25.74 19.26
C LEU A 38 22.66 25.36 18.18
N VAL A 39 23.29 26.38 17.60
CA VAL A 39 24.42 26.23 16.68
C VAL A 39 25.70 26.58 17.42
N GLY A 40 26.65 25.65 17.52
CA GLY A 40 27.90 25.84 18.25
C GLY A 40 28.76 26.96 17.65
N GLU A 41 29.56 27.65 18.51
CA GLU A 41 30.46 28.77 18.08
C GLU A 41 31.48 28.36 17.01
N ASN A 42 31.90 27.08 17.00
CA ASN A 42 32.87 26.55 16.04
C ASN A 42 32.24 26.10 14.73
N TYR A 43 30.94 26.37 14.49
CA TYR A 43 30.30 26.06 13.22
C TYR A 43 30.93 26.88 12.08
N PRO A 44 31.30 26.30 10.94
CA PRO A 44 31.05 24.95 10.45
C PRO A 44 32.17 23.92 10.71
N ALA A 45 33.18 24.22 11.51
CA ALA A 45 34.29 23.29 11.76
C ALA A 45 33.86 22.10 12.63
N ASP A 46 32.98 22.37 13.61
CA ASP A 46 32.28 21.33 14.39
C ASP A 46 30.76 21.43 14.13
N PRO A 47 30.20 20.57 13.28
CA PRO A 47 28.80 20.70 12.84
C PRO A 47 27.78 20.10 13.83
N GLN A 48 28.07 20.09 15.11
CA GLN A 48 27.12 19.63 16.12
C GLN A 48 26.05 20.72 16.35
N ILE A 49 24.79 20.34 16.24
CA ILE A 49 23.64 21.22 16.42
C ILE A 49 22.76 20.59 17.50
N GLY A 50 22.50 21.33 18.56
CA GLY A 50 21.56 20.95 19.62
C GLY A 50 20.15 21.40 19.28
N LEU A 51 19.20 20.50 19.37
CA LEU A 51 17.77 20.77 19.19
C LEU A 51 17.07 20.53 20.53
N PHE A 52 16.55 21.59 21.14
CA PHE A 52 15.84 21.55 22.40
C PHE A 52 14.34 21.78 22.14
N SER A 53 13.48 20.98 22.72
CA SER A 53 12.03 21.06 22.52
C SER A 53 11.30 20.63 23.80
N ALA A 54 10.18 21.27 24.10
CA ALA A 54 9.32 20.92 25.25
C ALA A 54 8.68 19.53 25.09
N ASN A 55 8.36 19.14 23.85
CA ASN A 55 7.77 17.85 23.50
C ASN A 55 8.65 17.16 22.44
N GLN A 56 8.47 15.84 22.23
CA GLN A 56 9.17 15.14 21.15
C GLN A 56 8.82 15.79 19.80
N PRO A 57 9.81 16.39 19.10
CA PRO A 57 9.55 17.04 17.82
C PRO A 57 9.13 16.01 16.78
N ASN A 58 8.24 16.43 15.88
CA ASN A 58 7.79 15.58 14.77
C ASN A 58 8.98 15.24 13.86
N ALA A 59 9.11 13.98 13.44
CA ALA A 59 10.18 13.51 12.57
C ALA A 59 10.31 14.33 11.27
N SER A 60 9.21 14.79 10.70
CA SER A 60 9.20 15.66 9.51
C SER A 60 9.84 17.04 9.78
N PHE A 61 9.65 17.60 10.98
CA PHE A 61 10.24 18.86 11.37
C PHE A 61 11.77 18.71 11.56
N VAL A 62 12.21 17.65 12.26
CA VAL A 62 13.64 17.36 12.44
C VAL A 62 14.33 17.20 11.08
N THR A 63 13.72 16.50 10.15
CA THR A 63 14.26 16.32 8.79
C THR A 63 14.34 17.64 8.04
N ALA A 64 13.33 18.49 8.12
CA ALA A 64 13.32 19.80 7.46
C ALA A 64 14.42 20.73 8.02
N VAL A 65 14.60 20.76 9.35
CA VAL A 65 15.67 21.51 10.01
C VAL A 65 17.04 20.98 9.58
N GLN A 66 17.22 19.66 9.57
CA GLN A 66 18.45 18.99 9.14
C GLN A 66 18.79 19.30 7.69
N GLU A 67 17.83 19.26 6.76
CA GLU A 67 18.05 19.60 5.35
C GLU A 67 18.48 21.05 5.17
N THR A 68 17.79 21.98 5.85
CA THR A 68 18.11 23.42 5.77
C THR A 68 19.51 23.71 6.29
N LEU A 69 19.86 23.16 7.46
CA LEU A 69 21.17 23.38 8.09
C LEU A 69 22.28 22.63 7.32
N THR A 70 22.01 21.49 6.73
CA THR A 70 22.97 20.78 5.87
C THR A 70 23.31 21.61 4.62
N GLY A 71 22.31 22.27 4.05
CA GLY A 71 22.52 23.20 2.93
C GLY A 71 23.44 24.37 3.31
N ASP A 72 23.17 25.05 4.43
CA ASP A 72 23.99 26.15 4.91
C ASP A 72 25.43 25.70 5.24
N LEU A 73 25.58 24.57 5.93
CA LEU A 73 26.87 23.98 6.26
C LEU A 73 27.71 23.72 5.00
N ARG A 74 27.15 23.10 3.98
CA ARG A 74 27.84 22.82 2.70
C ARG A 74 28.29 24.11 2.03
N THR A 75 27.44 25.12 1.99
CA THR A 75 27.77 26.42 1.40
C THR A 75 28.94 27.07 2.13
N ARG A 76 28.93 27.09 3.46
CA ARG A 76 30.02 27.68 4.27
C ARG A 76 31.33 26.92 4.11
N LEU A 77 31.28 25.59 4.07
CA LEU A 77 32.48 24.77 3.83
C LEU A 77 33.09 25.00 2.43
N LEU A 78 32.25 25.19 1.40
CA LEU A 78 32.71 25.54 0.06
C LEU A 78 33.39 26.91 0.03
N ILE A 79 32.82 27.91 0.70
CA ILE A 79 33.40 29.26 0.82
C ILE A 79 34.72 29.21 1.59
N GLN A 80 34.82 28.44 2.68
CA GLN A 80 36.09 28.27 3.41
C GLN A 80 37.19 27.64 2.57
N ARG A 81 36.83 26.82 1.57
CA ARG A 81 37.78 26.22 0.61
C ARG A 81 38.14 27.13 -0.57
N GLY A 82 37.71 28.40 -0.53
CA GLY A 82 38.08 29.43 -1.51
C GLY A 82 37.15 29.49 -2.74
N ILE A 83 35.99 28.85 -2.67
CA ILE A 83 34.97 28.93 -3.72
C ILE A 83 34.16 30.20 -3.50
N SER A 84 33.87 30.96 -4.56
CA SER A 84 33.06 32.19 -4.42
C SER A 84 31.66 31.87 -3.90
N ALA A 85 31.04 32.79 -3.14
CA ALA A 85 29.70 32.59 -2.59
C ALA A 85 28.66 32.29 -3.69
N ASN A 86 28.78 32.93 -4.85
CA ASN A 86 27.88 32.68 -6.00
C ASN A 86 28.06 31.28 -6.58
N ASP A 87 29.32 30.80 -6.70
CA ASP A 87 29.60 29.46 -7.20
C ASP A 87 29.20 28.37 -6.19
N ALA A 88 29.36 28.64 -4.89
CA ALA A 88 28.92 27.74 -3.82
C ALA A 88 27.39 27.52 -3.85
N VAL A 89 26.63 28.59 -4.03
CA VAL A 89 25.16 28.51 -4.22
C VAL A 89 24.80 27.82 -5.53
N ALA A 90 25.49 28.11 -6.62
CA ALA A 90 25.26 27.46 -7.92
C ALA A 90 25.56 25.95 -7.87
N ILE A 91 26.64 25.54 -7.18
CA ILE A 91 26.97 24.10 -6.99
C ILE A 91 25.90 23.41 -6.15
N GLN A 92 25.37 24.08 -5.14
CA GLN A 92 24.35 23.51 -4.27
C GLN A 92 22.98 23.42 -4.96
N SER A 93 22.65 24.38 -5.82
CA SER A 93 21.41 24.37 -6.61
C SER A 93 21.52 23.53 -7.89
N ALA A 94 22.73 23.09 -8.26
CA ALA A 94 22.97 22.20 -9.39
C ALA A 94 22.46 20.77 -9.04
N ALA A 95 21.17 20.57 -9.20
CA ALA A 95 20.59 19.23 -9.26
C ALA A 95 20.81 18.68 -10.67
N PRO A 96 21.26 17.42 -10.84
CA PRO A 96 21.27 16.80 -12.16
C PRO A 96 19.82 16.82 -12.68
N ALA A 97 19.60 17.44 -13.84
CA ALA A 97 18.32 17.34 -14.52
C ALA A 97 18.16 15.88 -14.95
N ILE A 98 17.51 15.10 -14.11
CA ILE A 98 17.08 13.75 -14.50
C ILE A 98 15.92 13.97 -15.45
N ALA A 99 16.22 14.05 -16.76
CA ALA A 99 15.19 13.96 -17.77
C ALA A 99 14.67 12.52 -17.74
N VAL A 100 13.67 12.26 -16.93
CA VAL A 100 12.87 11.04 -17.04
C VAL A 100 12.07 11.23 -18.34
N SER A 101 12.58 10.66 -19.41
CA SER A 101 11.90 10.61 -20.71
C SER A 101 10.76 9.59 -20.60
N THR A 102 9.70 9.96 -19.94
CA THR A 102 8.41 9.27 -20.03
C THR A 102 7.34 10.32 -20.26
N PRO A 103 6.63 10.27 -21.39
CA PRO A 103 5.44 11.07 -21.58
C PRO A 103 4.30 10.44 -20.77
N PRO A 104 3.37 11.16 -20.26
CA PRO A 104 2.70 12.36 -20.74
C PRO A 104 2.62 13.49 -19.70
N PRO A 105 2.00 14.63 -20.03
CA PRO A 105 2.01 15.83 -19.23
C PRO A 105 1.30 15.64 -17.87
N GLY A 106 2.02 15.76 -16.77
CA GLY A 106 1.42 15.97 -15.47
C GLY A 106 1.91 15.16 -14.26
N GLY A 107 2.83 14.21 -14.40
CA GLY A 107 3.24 13.42 -13.21
C GLY A 107 4.68 12.92 -13.27
N GLY A 108 5.37 12.94 -12.14
CA GLY A 108 6.66 12.29 -11.98
C GLY A 108 6.56 10.77 -12.18
N ALA A 109 7.69 10.07 -12.38
CA ALA A 109 7.72 8.61 -12.58
C ALA A 109 6.94 7.85 -11.49
N ARG A 110 6.96 8.34 -10.25
CA ARG A 110 6.20 7.77 -9.13
C ARG A 110 4.69 7.94 -9.29
N GLU A 111 4.23 9.13 -9.74
CA GLU A 111 2.79 9.38 -9.96
C GLU A 111 2.25 8.53 -11.10
N SER A 112 3.01 8.37 -12.19
CA SER A 112 2.61 7.51 -13.31
C SER A 112 2.50 6.03 -12.90
N LEU A 113 3.40 5.53 -12.05
CA LEU A 113 3.32 4.18 -11.49
C LEU A 113 2.09 4.02 -10.59
N LEU A 114 1.80 5.00 -9.74
CA LEU A 114 0.60 4.97 -8.89
C LEU A 114 -0.67 4.94 -9.73
N VAL A 115 -0.80 5.81 -10.75
CA VAL A 115 -1.96 5.82 -11.63
C VAL A 115 -2.14 4.49 -12.36
N ARG A 116 -1.07 3.91 -12.91
CA ARG A 116 -1.09 2.60 -13.57
C ARG A 116 -1.42 1.44 -12.64
N SER A 117 -1.15 1.58 -11.35
CA SER A 117 -1.42 0.55 -10.34
C SER A 117 -2.84 0.64 -9.74
N ILE A 118 -3.58 1.73 -9.94
CA ILE A 118 -4.92 1.91 -9.36
C ILE A 118 -5.87 0.79 -9.80
N VAL A 119 -5.98 0.53 -11.10
CA VAL A 119 -6.90 -0.49 -11.62
C VAL A 119 -6.47 -1.90 -11.24
N PRO A 120 -5.19 -2.31 -11.42
CA PRO A 120 -4.70 -3.59 -10.93
C PRO A 120 -4.95 -3.83 -9.44
N LEU A 121 -4.69 -2.82 -8.61
CA LEU A 121 -4.94 -2.91 -7.17
C LEU A 121 -6.44 -3.03 -6.86
N ALA A 122 -7.29 -2.29 -7.59
CA ALA A 122 -8.74 -2.40 -7.48
C ALA A 122 -9.23 -3.82 -7.84
N LEU A 123 -8.64 -4.48 -8.84
CA LEU A 123 -8.95 -5.86 -9.20
C LEU A 123 -8.63 -6.83 -8.07
N ALA A 124 -7.46 -6.70 -7.43
CA ALA A 124 -7.11 -7.50 -6.26
C ALA A 124 -8.08 -7.26 -5.10
N TYR A 125 -8.50 -6.01 -4.89
CA TYR A 125 -9.49 -5.64 -3.87
C TYR A 125 -10.89 -6.19 -4.19
N ILE A 126 -11.32 -6.15 -5.45
CA ILE A 126 -12.60 -6.74 -5.89
C ILE A 126 -12.60 -8.25 -5.66
N LEU A 127 -11.51 -8.95 -5.96
CA LEU A 127 -11.37 -10.37 -5.65
C LEU A 127 -11.50 -10.62 -4.15
N MET A 128 -10.81 -9.84 -3.33
CA MET A 128 -10.88 -9.93 -1.87
C MET A 128 -12.32 -9.70 -1.36
N MET A 129 -12.97 -8.63 -1.80
CA MET A 129 -14.35 -8.31 -1.40
C MET A 129 -15.35 -9.38 -1.83
N SER A 130 -15.20 -9.88 -3.06
CA SER A 130 -16.00 -10.97 -3.59
C SER A 130 -15.88 -12.24 -2.74
N LEU A 131 -14.66 -12.61 -2.37
CA LEU A 131 -14.38 -13.74 -1.48
C LEU A 131 -14.94 -13.55 -0.07
N MET A 132 -14.81 -12.34 0.50
CA MET A 132 -15.36 -12.04 1.82
C MET A 132 -16.88 -12.17 1.83
N LEU A 133 -17.55 -11.58 0.85
CA LEU A 133 -19.00 -11.58 0.77
C LEU A 133 -19.55 -12.98 0.50
N SER A 134 -19.07 -13.64 -0.55
CA SER A 134 -19.54 -14.96 -0.93
C SER A 134 -19.09 -16.06 0.04
N GLY A 135 -17.87 -15.97 0.56
CA GLY A 135 -17.36 -16.90 1.57
C GLY A 135 -18.20 -16.88 2.85
N SER A 136 -18.55 -15.67 3.32
CA SER A 136 -19.45 -15.53 4.48
C SER A 136 -20.83 -16.13 4.21
N TRP A 137 -21.41 -15.92 3.02
CA TRP A 137 -22.70 -16.51 2.65
C TRP A 137 -22.64 -18.02 2.51
N MET A 138 -21.57 -18.56 1.91
CA MET A 138 -21.36 -20.01 1.80
C MET A 138 -21.27 -20.67 3.18
N LEU A 139 -20.57 -20.01 4.11
CA LEU A 139 -20.42 -20.48 5.48
C LEU A 139 -21.77 -20.44 6.22
N GLN A 140 -22.48 -19.31 6.19
CA GLN A 140 -23.80 -19.14 6.80
C GLN A 140 -24.80 -20.16 6.26
N GLY A 141 -24.90 -20.30 4.94
CA GLY A 141 -25.79 -21.28 4.30
C GLY A 141 -25.46 -22.70 4.73
N SER A 142 -24.18 -23.05 4.87
CA SER A 142 -23.79 -24.41 5.31
C SER A 142 -24.20 -24.70 6.76
N VAL A 143 -24.07 -23.70 7.65
CA VAL A 143 -24.51 -23.83 9.05
C VAL A 143 -26.02 -23.89 9.17
N GLU A 144 -26.75 -23.05 8.41
CA GLU A 144 -28.23 -23.05 8.40
C GLU A 144 -28.80 -24.37 7.85
N GLU A 145 -28.26 -24.88 6.75
CA GLU A 145 -28.66 -26.16 6.18
C GLU A 145 -28.49 -27.32 7.18
N ARG A 146 -27.42 -27.28 7.98
CA ARG A 146 -27.12 -28.29 8.99
C ARG A 146 -28.06 -28.15 10.20
N SER A 147 -28.23 -26.95 10.71
CA SER A 147 -29.08 -26.71 11.91
C SER A 147 -30.55 -27.00 11.66
N ASN A 148 -31.04 -26.77 10.42
CA ASN A 148 -32.43 -26.99 10.04
C ASN A 148 -32.69 -28.42 9.49
N LYS A 149 -31.69 -29.33 9.55
CA LYS A 149 -31.77 -30.70 8.97
C LYS A 149 -32.09 -30.72 7.46
N LEU A 150 -31.96 -29.56 6.79
CA LEU A 150 -32.17 -29.47 5.34
C LEU A 150 -31.10 -30.28 4.58
N LEU A 151 -29.91 -30.38 5.18
CA LEU A 151 -28.80 -31.15 4.60
C LEU A 151 -29.18 -32.61 4.36
N GLU A 152 -29.89 -33.26 5.31
CA GLU A 152 -30.35 -34.63 5.18
C GLU A 152 -31.34 -34.82 4.00
N SER A 153 -32.25 -33.85 3.84
CA SER A 153 -33.23 -33.86 2.75
C SER A 153 -32.58 -33.60 1.38
N LEU A 154 -31.58 -32.69 1.33
CA LEU A 154 -30.82 -32.40 0.12
C LEU A 154 -29.96 -33.60 -0.30
N LEU A 155 -29.25 -34.22 0.64
CA LEU A 155 -28.40 -35.38 0.37
C LEU A 155 -29.18 -36.65 0.01
N ALA A 156 -30.48 -36.68 0.30
CA ALA A 156 -31.36 -37.74 -0.22
C ALA A 156 -31.64 -37.63 -1.72
N CYS A 157 -31.48 -36.41 -2.31
CA CYS A 157 -31.79 -36.10 -3.70
C CYS A 157 -30.56 -35.88 -4.58
N ILE A 158 -29.45 -35.38 -4.00
CA ILE A 158 -28.25 -35.00 -4.74
C ILE A 158 -26.99 -35.55 -4.04
N ARG A 159 -25.89 -35.70 -4.79
CA ARG A 159 -24.61 -36.11 -4.21
C ARG A 159 -23.96 -34.94 -3.44
N PRO A 160 -23.22 -35.22 -2.34
CA PRO A 160 -22.51 -34.19 -1.58
C PRO A 160 -21.59 -33.31 -2.45
N GLU A 161 -20.94 -33.92 -3.43
CA GLU A 161 -20.04 -33.23 -4.37
C GLU A 161 -20.79 -32.21 -5.22
N GLU A 162 -22.00 -32.57 -5.71
CA GLU A 162 -22.82 -31.66 -6.54
C GLU A 162 -23.29 -30.43 -5.75
N LEU A 163 -23.61 -30.62 -4.46
CA LEU A 163 -23.96 -29.52 -3.57
C LEU A 163 -22.79 -28.57 -3.38
N MET A 164 -21.59 -29.12 -3.15
CA MET A 164 -20.36 -28.30 -2.97
C MET A 164 -20.00 -27.54 -4.24
N TYR A 165 -20.02 -28.20 -5.41
CA TYR A 165 -19.80 -27.54 -6.70
C TYR A 165 -20.85 -26.47 -6.97
N GLY A 166 -22.11 -26.72 -6.64
CA GLY A 166 -23.18 -25.75 -6.79
C GLY A 166 -22.91 -24.46 -5.97
N LYS A 167 -22.46 -24.60 -4.73
CA LYS A 167 -22.10 -23.46 -3.87
C LYS A 167 -20.88 -22.68 -4.42
N LEU A 168 -19.83 -23.42 -4.83
CA LEU A 168 -18.63 -22.79 -5.41
C LEU A 168 -18.96 -22.04 -6.70
N LEU A 169 -19.72 -22.66 -7.61
CA LEU A 169 -20.10 -22.03 -8.88
C LEU A 169 -21.06 -20.86 -8.69
N GLY A 170 -22.01 -20.99 -7.75
CA GLY A 170 -22.90 -19.89 -7.39
C GLY A 170 -22.15 -18.68 -6.88
N GLY A 171 -21.26 -18.89 -5.92
CA GLY A 171 -20.41 -17.81 -5.40
C GLY A 171 -19.46 -17.22 -6.44
N LEU A 172 -18.83 -18.07 -7.26
CA LEU A 172 -17.98 -17.62 -8.38
C LEU A 172 -18.78 -16.76 -9.38
N SER A 173 -20.02 -17.14 -9.68
CA SER A 173 -20.88 -16.37 -10.58
C SER A 173 -21.16 -14.97 -10.04
N VAL A 174 -21.40 -14.84 -8.74
CA VAL A 174 -21.55 -13.54 -8.07
C VAL A 174 -20.26 -12.73 -8.15
N GLY A 175 -19.10 -13.36 -7.90
CA GLY A 175 -17.78 -12.72 -8.00
C GLY A 175 -17.48 -12.22 -9.42
N LEU A 176 -17.75 -13.03 -10.43
CA LEU A 176 -17.58 -12.64 -11.84
C LEU A 176 -18.55 -11.53 -12.25
N LEU A 177 -19.80 -11.58 -11.78
CA LEU A 177 -20.76 -10.50 -12.02
C LEU A 177 -20.26 -9.19 -11.43
N MET A 178 -19.74 -9.23 -10.19
CA MET A 178 -19.15 -8.07 -9.52
C MET A 178 -17.96 -7.51 -10.33
N LEU A 179 -17.07 -8.37 -10.80
CA LEU A 179 -15.95 -7.98 -11.67
C LEU A 179 -16.44 -7.30 -12.96
N LEU A 180 -17.45 -7.88 -13.63
CA LEU A 180 -18.03 -7.33 -14.87
C LEU A 180 -18.70 -5.97 -14.65
N VAL A 181 -19.41 -5.79 -13.54
CA VAL A 181 -20.03 -4.50 -13.20
C VAL A 181 -18.96 -3.44 -12.99
N TRP A 182 -17.92 -3.73 -12.21
CA TRP A 182 -16.83 -2.79 -11.98
C TRP A 182 -16.03 -2.48 -13.24
N ALA A 183 -15.74 -3.48 -14.06
CA ALA A 183 -15.07 -3.29 -15.35
C ALA A 183 -15.94 -2.45 -16.31
N GLY A 184 -17.25 -2.68 -16.33
CA GLY A 184 -18.20 -1.88 -17.09
C GLY A 184 -18.25 -0.42 -16.63
N CYS A 185 -18.32 -0.17 -15.32
CA CYS A 185 -18.26 1.17 -14.75
C CYS A 185 -16.95 1.88 -15.09
N ALA A 186 -15.81 1.18 -14.98
CA ALA A 186 -14.51 1.74 -15.36
C ALA A 186 -14.42 2.07 -16.85
N ALA A 187 -14.94 1.21 -17.73
CA ALA A 187 -15.00 1.45 -19.15
C ALA A 187 -15.90 2.67 -19.49
N VAL A 188 -17.08 2.77 -18.87
CA VAL A 188 -17.97 3.93 -19.04
C VAL A 188 -17.27 5.20 -18.55
N ALA A 189 -16.63 5.16 -17.38
CA ALA A 189 -15.90 6.30 -16.85
C ALA A 189 -14.73 6.73 -17.77
N ALA A 190 -14.03 5.79 -18.37
CA ALA A 190 -12.90 6.09 -19.27
C ALA A 190 -13.32 6.66 -20.63
N TYR A 191 -14.42 6.16 -21.20
CA TYR A 191 -14.78 6.44 -22.59
C TYR A 191 -15.99 7.36 -22.75
N ALA A 192 -16.94 7.35 -21.80
CA ALA A 192 -18.14 8.18 -21.85
C ALA A 192 -17.97 9.54 -21.14
N THR A 193 -16.97 9.70 -20.26
CA THR A 193 -16.68 10.98 -19.59
C THR A 193 -15.51 11.70 -20.25
N GLN A 194 -15.46 13.03 -20.05
CA GLN A 194 -14.37 13.90 -20.48
C GLN A 194 -13.80 14.66 -19.28
N GLY A 195 -12.55 15.13 -19.39
CA GLY A 195 -11.87 15.88 -18.32
C GLY A 195 -11.11 14.99 -17.34
N VAL A 196 -10.88 15.49 -16.13
CA VAL A 196 -9.94 14.92 -15.12
C VAL A 196 -10.20 13.44 -14.83
N ILE A 197 -11.45 12.98 -14.82
CA ILE A 197 -11.79 11.58 -14.54
C ILE A 197 -11.30 10.66 -15.67
N ALA A 198 -11.56 11.04 -16.92
CA ALA A 198 -11.12 10.27 -18.09
C ALA A 198 -9.58 10.24 -18.19
N ASP A 199 -8.95 11.37 -17.94
CA ASP A 199 -7.49 11.53 -17.98
C ASP A 199 -6.77 10.72 -16.90
N LEU A 200 -7.44 10.45 -15.76
CA LEU A 200 -6.93 9.58 -14.70
C LEU A 200 -7.13 8.10 -15.03
N ILE A 201 -8.31 7.71 -15.53
CA ILE A 201 -8.69 6.31 -15.70
C ILE A 201 -8.09 5.70 -16.96
N ARG A 202 -8.00 6.43 -18.07
CA ARG A 202 -7.41 5.91 -19.32
C ARG A 202 -5.99 5.39 -19.16
N PRO A 203 -5.02 6.13 -18.55
CA PRO A 203 -3.68 5.62 -18.29
C PRO A 203 -3.65 4.44 -17.31
N ALA A 204 -4.62 4.38 -16.40
CA ALA A 204 -4.74 3.28 -15.45
C ALA A 204 -5.25 1.98 -16.09
N LEU A 205 -6.02 2.07 -17.18
CA LEU A 205 -6.51 0.92 -17.95
C LEU A 205 -5.47 0.42 -18.98
N GLU A 206 -4.54 1.25 -19.41
CA GLU A 206 -3.55 0.89 -20.44
C GLU A 206 -2.78 -0.40 -20.13
N PRO A 207 -2.26 -0.63 -18.90
CA PRO A 207 -1.51 -1.84 -18.58
C PRO A 207 -2.33 -3.12 -18.71
N ILE A 208 -3.65 -3.04 -18.54
CA ILE A 208 -4.55 -4.20 -18.56
C ILE A 208 -5.28 -4.39 -19.89
N ALA A 209 -5.10 -3.49 -20.85
CA ALA A 209 -5.83 -3.53 -22.13
C ALA A 209 -5.37 -4.63 -23.10
N SER A 210 -4.23 -5.27 -22.84
CA SER A 210 -3.74 -6.34 -23.72
C SER A 210 -4.54 -7.64 -23.54
N PRO A 211 -4.87 -8.37 -24.64
CA PRO A 211 -5.65 -9.62 -24.54
C PRO A 211 -5.02 -10.67 -23.62
N GLY A 212 -3.67 -10.75 -23.61
CA GLY A 212 -2.96 -11.68 -22.74
C GLY A 212 -3.11 -11.36 -21.25
N ILE A 213 -3.10 -10.09 -20.91
CA ILE A 213 -3.28 -9.64 -19.53
C ILE A 213 -4.74 -9.79 -19.10
N ILE A 214 -5.71 -9.52 -19.97
CA ILE A 214 -7.13 -9.77 -19.69
C ILE A 214 -7.35 -11.27 -19.38
N LEU A 215 -6.77 -12.16 -20.18
CA LEU A 215 -6.83 -13.59 -19.93
C LEU A 215 -6.20 -13.97 -18.57
N ALA A 216 -5.07 -13.37 -18.25
CA ALA A 216 -4.42 -13.56 -16.95
C ALA A 216 -5.30 -13.07 -15.79
N ILE A 217 -5.94 -11.89 -15.90
CA ILE A 217 -6.88 -11.38 -14.90
C ILE A 217 -8.01 -12.38 -14.66
N VAL A 218 -8.66 -12.84 -15.70
CA VAL A 218 -9.77 -13.81 -15.61
C VAL A 218 -9.27 -15.12 -14.98
N TYR A 219 -8.12 -15.61 -15.40
CA TYR A 219 -7.53 -16.83 -14.87
C TYR A 219 -7.22 -16.72 -13.37
N PHE A 220 -6.47 -15.70 -12.94
CA PHE A 220 -6.09 -15.52 -11.54
C PHE A 220 -7.28 -15.18 -10.65
N PHE A 221 -8.29 -14.50 -11.21
CA PHE A 221 -9.54 -14.26 -10.50
C PHE A 221 -10.29 -15.56 -10.23
N ILE A 222 -10.52 -16.38 -11.26
CA ILE A 222 -11.25 -17.64 -11.14
C ILE A 222 -10.48 -18.63 -10.27
N ALA A 223 -9.21 -18.86 -10.56
CA ALA A 223 -8.37 -19.79 -9.81
C ALA A 223 -8.20 -19.36 -8.35
N GLY A 224 -7.94 -18.07 -8.10
CA GLY A 224 -7.86 -17.53 -6.75
C GLY A 224 -9.18 -17.64 -6.00
N TYR A 225 -10.29 -17.35 -6.66
CA TYR A 225 -11.62 -17.52 -6.09
C TYR A 225 -11.87 -18.98 -5.67
N ILE A 226 -11.66 -19.94 -6.56
CA ILE A 226 -11.87 -21.37 -6.29
C ILE A 226 -10.97 -21.83 -5.14
N GLY A 227 -9.65 -21.55 -5.21
CA GLY A 227 -8.67 -21.99 -4.22
C GLY A 227 -9.00 -21.53 -2.79
N ILE A 228 -9.42 -20.26 -2.64
CA ILE A 228 -9.75 -19.70 -1.31
C ILE A 228 -11.17 -20.11 -0.88
N SER A 229 -12.13 -20.21 -1.79
CA SER A 229 -13.50 -20.63 -1.48
C SER A 229 -13.56 -22.06 -0.94
N VAL A 230 -12.65 -22.93 -1.34
CA VAL A 230 -12.54 -24.29 -0.77
C VAL A 230 -12.29 -24.22 0.74
N ILE A 231 -11.52 -23.27 1.23
CA ILE A 231 -11.28 -23.08 2.68
C ILE A 231 -12.60 -22.74 3.39
N PHE A 232 -13.42 -21.85 2.83
CA PHE A 232 -14.71 -21.50 3.42
C PHE A 232 -15.68 -22.67 3.42
N VAL A 233 -15.71 -23.47 2.34
CA VAL A 233 -16.52 -24.69 2.26
C VAL A 233 -16.05 -25.72 3.27
N ALA A 234 -14.74 -25.92 3.43
CA ALA A 234 -14.18 -26.84 4.41
C ALA A 234 -14.54 -26.43 5.85
N ILE A 235 -14.43 -25.15 6.19
CA ILE A 235 -14.86 -24.63 7.50
C ILE A 235 -16.36 -24.87 7.68
N GLY A 236 -17.19 -24.53 6.69
CA GLY A 236 -18.65 -24.75 6.76
C GLY A 236 -19.05 -26.21 6.95
N ALA A 237 -18.23 -27.16 6.45
CA ALA A 237 -18.44 -28.58 6.68
C ALA A 237 -18.05 -29.05 8.10
N MET A 238 -17.17 -28.33 8.79
CA MET A 238 -16.65 -28.71 10.11
C MET A 238 -17.46 -28.16 11.27
N VAL A 239 -18.10 -26.99 11.12
CA VAL A 239 -18.72 -26.22 12.20
C VAL A 239 -20.20 -26.58 12.36
N ASP A 240 -20.67 -26.58 13.60
CA ASP A 240 -22.07 -26.88 13.95
C ASP A 240 -22.87 -25.62 14.33
N SER A 241 -22.20 -24.48 14.54
CA SER A 241 -22.84 -23.23 14.93
C SER A 241 -22.21 -22.00 14.30
N MET A 242 -22.98 -20.91 14.17
CA MET A 242 -22.48 -19.63 13.65
C MET A 242 -21.40 -19.01 14.53
N SER A 243 -21.47 -19.21 15.86
CA SER A 243 -20.45 -18.73 16.78
C SER A 243 -19.11 -19.41 16.56
N GLU A 244 -19.14 -20.72 16.34
CA GLU A 244 -17.93 -21.51 16.01
C GLU A 244 -17.39 -21.12 14.64
N ALA A 245 -18.25 -20.96 13.64
CA ALA A 245 -17.90 -20.52 12.31
C ALA A 245 -17.15 -19.18 12.33
N GLN A 246 -17.62 -18.21 13.12
CA GLN A 246 -16.96 -16.93 13.26
C GLN A 246 -15.57 -17.04 13.87
N GLY A 247 -15.35 -17.98 14.79
CA GLY A 247 -14.04 -18.26 15.37
C GLY A 247 -13.00 -18.69 14.33
N TYR A 248 -13.39 -19.55 13.37
CA TYR A 248 -12.50 -19.96 12.27
C TYR A 248 -12.38 -18.91 11.16
N LEU A 249 -13.38 -18.05 10.99
CA LEU A 249 -13.37 -17.00 9.96
C LEU A 249 -12.28 -15.97 10.23
N MET A 250 -12.09 -15.57 11.48
CA MET A 250 -11.11 -14.52 11.83
C MET A 250 -9.66 -14.84 11.42
N PRO A 251 -9.09 -16.02 11.67
CA PRO A 251 -7.76 -16.38 11.18
C PRO A 251 -7.66 -16.36 9.65
N VAL A 252 -8.72 -16.81 8.93
CA VAL A 252 -8.74 -16.80 7.46
C VAL A 252 -8.77 -15.37 6.93
N LEU A 253 -9.60 -14.51 7.53
CA LEU A 253 -9.66 -13.09 7.17
C LEU A 253 -8.31 -12.41 7.37
N LEU A 254 -7.66 -12.64 8.49
CA LEU A 254 -6.32 -12.10 8.76
C LEU A 254 -5.28 -12.62 7.77
N ALA A 255 -5.32 -13.92 7.44
CA ALA A 255 -4.42 -14.51 6.46
C ALA A 255 -4.57 -13.90 5.06
N ILE A 256 -5.76 -13.47 4.67
CA ILE A 256 -6.03 -12.81 3.39
C ILE A 256 -5.71 -11.31 3.46
N LEU A 257 -6.17 -10.62 4.51
CA LEU A 257 -6.08 -9.16 4.61
C LEU A 257 -4.64 -8.67 4.82
N LEU A 258 -3.87 -9.36 5.67
CA LEU A 258 -2.54 -8.93 6.08
C LEU A 258 -1.54 -8.85 4.90
N PRO A 259 -1.45 -9.85 4.00
CA PRO A 259 -0.59 -9.74 2.81
C PRO A 259 -1.01 -8.64 1.84
N ILE A 260 -2.31 -8.38 1.71
CA ILE A 260 -2.81 -7.31 0.83
C ILE A 260 -2.36 -5.93 1.34
N THR A 261 -2.33 -5.70 2.65
CA THR A 261 -1.83 -4.44 3.21
C THR A 261 -0.34 -4.24 2.92
N PHE A 262 0.47 -5.29 2.98
CA PHE A 262 1.89 -5.23 2.60
C PHE A 262 2.08 -5.00 1.10
N LEU A 263 1.27 -5.64 0.25
CA LEU A 263 1.28 -5.40 -1.19
C LEU A 263 0.95 -3.95 -1.51
N LEU A 264 -0.05 -3.38 -0.87
CA LEU A 264 -0.43 -1.98 -1.04
C LEU A 264 0.73 -1.04 -0.70
N GLN A 265 1.38 -1.25 0.45
CA GLN A 265 2.54 -0.46 0.85
C GLN A 265 3.70 -0.58 -0.14
N ALA A 266 4.00 -1.80 -0.61
CA ALA A 266 5.07 -2.03 -1.57
C ALA A 266 4.81 -1.33 -2.91
N ILE A 267 3.57 -1.38 -3.41
CA ILE A 267 3.16 -0.71 -4.65
C ILE A 267 3.29 0.82 -4.51
N ILE A 268 2.79 1.38 -3.40
CA ILE A 268 2.89 2.83 -3.13
C ILE A 268 4.35 3.28 -3.00
N ALA A 269 5.21 2.44 -2.42
CA ALA A 269 6.64 2.71 -2.31
C ALA A 269 7.41 2.50 -3.63
N GLY A 270 6.78 1.91 -4.66
CA GLY A 270 7.43 1.56 -5.93
C GLY A 270 8.51 0.49 -5.77
N GLN A 271 8.40 -0.36 -4.74
CA GLN A 271 9.40 -1.37 -4.40
C GLN A 271 8.91 -2.77 -4.79
N ASP A 272 9.68 -3.45 -5.61
CA ASP A 272 9.51 -4.87 -5.91
C ASP A 272 10.42 -5.71 -4.99
N GLY A 273 10.16 -5.59 -3.69
CA GLY A 273 10.98 -6.20 -2.65
C GLY A 273 10.78 -7.71 -2.52
N LEU A 274 11.67 -8.35 -1.76
CA LEU A 274 11.67 -9.80 -1.49
C LEU A 274 10.32 -10.30 -0.96
N LEU A 275 9.63 -9.50 -0.16
CA LEU A 275 8.33 -9.83 0.41
C LEU A 275 7.25 -9.95 -0.68
N VAL A 276 7.23 -9.04 -1.66
CA VAL A 276 6.29 -9.08 -2.79
C VAL A 276 6.54 -10.32 -3.64
N GLN A 277 7.81 -10.68 -3.84
CA GLN A 277 8.19 -11.90 -4.55
C GLN A 277 7.71 -13.14 -3.81
N ILE A 278 7.93 -13.24 -2.49
CA ILE A 278 7.42 -14.36 -1.68
C ILE A 278 5.90 -14.48 -1.81
N LEU A 279 5.16 -13.37 -1.66
CA LEU A 279 3.69 -13.38 -1.77
C LEU A 279 3.22 -13.82 -3.16
N THR A 280 4.00 -13.58 -4.20
CA THR A 280 3.70 -14.03 -5.57
C THR A 280 3.78 -15.55 -5.73
N TRP A 281 4.65 -16.22 -4.96
CA TRP A 281 4.87 -17.67 -5.07
C TRP A 281 4.14 -18.51 -4.03
N VAL A 282 3.45 -17.91 -3.08
CA VAL A 282 2.62 -18.65 -2.12
C VAL A 282 1.18 -18.73 -2.67
N PRO A 283 0.65 -19.94 -2.98
CA PRO A 283 -0.61 -20.11 -3.71
C PRO A 283 -1.81 -19.39 -3.11
N LEU A 284 -1.87 -19.27 -1.77
CA LEU A 284 -2.94 -18.55 -1.08
C LEU A 284 -2.96 -17.05 -1.45
N TRP A 285 -1.78 -16.45 -1.67
CA TRP A 285 -1.63 -15.00 -1.92
C TRP A 285 -1.33 -14.67 -3.38
N THR A 286 -0.90 -15.66 -4.16
CA THR A 286 -0.58 -15.52 -5.59
C THR A 286 -1.62 -14.73 -6.38
N PRO A 287 -2.94 -15.03 -6.30
CA PRO A 287 -3.92 -14.31 -7.13
C PRO A 287 -3.99 -12.82 -6.79
N PHE A 288 -3.90 -12.46 -5.52
CA PHE A 288 -3.88 -11.05 -5.11
C PHE A 288 -2.58 -10.36 -5.51
N ALA A 289 -1.44 -11.03 -5.31
CA ALA A 289 -0.14 -10.48 -5.64
C ALA A 289 0.03 -10.24 -7.14
N ILE A 290 -0.36 -11.19 -7.97
CA ILE A 290 -0.30 -11.03 -9.43
C ILE A 290 -1.25 -9.94 -9.89
N LEU A 291 -2.53 -9.96 -9.49
CA LEU A 291 -3.49 -8.94 -9.88
C LEU A 291 -3.02 -7.53 -9.49
N ALA A 292 -2.51 -7.33 -8.29
CA ALA A 292 -2.02 -6.04 -7.82
C ALA A 292 -0.77 -5.55 -8.57
N ARG A 293 0.11 -6.47 -9.00
CA ARG A 293 1.38 -6.14 -9.70
C ARG A 293 1.25 -5.89 -11.19
N LEU A 294 0.11 -6.18 -11.81
CA LEU A 294 -0.08 -6.00 -13.25
C LEU A 294 0.27 -4.58 -13.74
N GLY A 295 0.04 -3.55 -12.90
CA GLY A 295 0.40 -2.17 -13.21
C GLY A 295 1.90 -1.86 -13.21
N MET A 296 2.68 -2.66 -12.50
CA MET A 296 4.14 -2.52 -12.41
C MET A 296 4.88 -3.28 -13.52
N GLY A 297 4.16 -4.12 -14.27
CA GLY A 297 4.71 -5.02 -15.27
C GLY A 297 5.22 -6.32 -14.65
N VAL A 298 4.55 -7.43 -14.93
CA VAL A 298 4.94 -8.77 -14.47
C VAL A 298 5.57 -9.52 -15.62
N GLU A 299 6.74 -10.10 -15.39
CA GLU A 299 7.42 -10.92 -16.39
C GLU A 299 6.57 -12.16 -16.74
N THR A 300 6.52 -12.51 -18.01
CA THR A 300 5.67 -13.61 -18.53
C THR A 300 5.96 -14.95 -17.84
N TRP A 301 7.24 -15.22 -17.51
CA TRP A 301 7.61 -16.46 -16.82
C TRP A 301 7.08 -16.53 -15.38
N VAL A 302 7.03 -15.39 -14.67
CA VAL A 302 6.43 -15.28 -13.32
C VAL A 302 4.93 -15.55 -13.41
N LEU A 303 4.28 -14.97 -14.40
CA LEU A 303 2.85 -15.13 -14.65
C LEU A 303 2.48 -16.58 -14.93
N LEU A 304 3.24 -17.26 -15.81
CA LEU A 304 3.03 -18.66 -16.15
C LEU A 304 3.40 -19.60 -14.97
N GLY A 305 4.52 -19.36 -14.32
CA GLY A 305 5.00 -20.18 -13.21
C GLY A 305 4.10 -20.12 -11.99
N SER A 306 3.70 -18.92 -11.57
CA SER A 306 2.79 -18.73 -10.46
C SER A 306 1.37 -19.23 -10.77
N GLY A 307 0.92 -19.08 -12.02
CA GLY A 307 -0.35 -19.64 -12.47
C GLY A 307 -0.36 -21.17 -12.44
N LEU A 308 0.70 -21.81 -12.91
CA LEU A 308 0.83 -23.27 -12.84
C LEU A 308 0.85 -23.77 -11.39
N LEU A 309 1.62 -23.10 -10.53
CA LEU A 309 1.69 -23.43 -9.10
C LEU A 309 0.31 -23.31 -8.43
N LEU A 310 -0.44 -22.27 -8.75
CA LEU A 310 -1.80 -22.07 -8.23
C LEU A 310 -2.74 -23.19 -8.72
N ALA A 311 -2.69 -23.56 -10.01
CA ALA A 311 -3.49 -24.65 -10.56
C ALA A 311 -3.19 -25.99 -9.86
N ILE A 312 -1.90 -26.31 -9.66
CA ILE A 312 -1.49 -27.52 -8.97
C ILE A 312 -2.02 -27.51 -7.52
N SER A 313 -1.94 -26.39 -6.82
CA SER A 313 -2.40 -26.29 -5.42
C SER A 313 -3.94 -26.42 -5.28
N ILE A 314 -4.72 -26.12 -6.32
CA ILE A 314 -6.18 -26.31 -6.31
C ILE A 314 -6.54 -27.78 -6.53
N VAL A 315 -5.74 -28.52 -7.29
CA VAL A 315 -6.00 -29.94 -7.62
C VAL A 315 -5.60 -30.89 -6.50
N ILE A 316 -4.60 -30.51 -5.68
CA ILE A 316 -4.13 -31.30 -4.53
C ILE A 316 -5.03 -31.07 -3.32
#